data_13ad6680f16fd0644c4c5a1683da9d31
#
_entry.id   13ad6680f16fd0644c4c5a1683da9d31
#
_cell.length_a   1.000
_cell.length_b   1.000
_cell.length_c   1.000
_cell.angle_alpha   90.00
_cell.angle_beta   90.00
_cell.angle_gamma   90.00
#
_symmetry.space_group_name_H-M   'P 1'
#
loop_
_entity.id
_entity.type
_entity.pdbx_description
1 polymer ?
#
loop_
_entity_poly.entity_id
_entity_poly.type
_entity_poly.pdbx_seq_one_letter_code
_entity_poly.pdbx_strand_id
1 'polypeptide(L)'
;MPGENQDKLMSGNQPEVQYAAFLAIDWADQKHVWSLQEANSSARERGEVDHMPEAVETWVAQLSQRFAGRPIAVAVEQSRGALVFLLSKYAQLHIFPVPPAMTANLRKAFYSSGAKNDPTDADLLLDLVQQHREKLRRLSPDTEATRRIQNLVEERRKLVDEKTAQSNRLEAHLKIYFPQIPHWFGDVGSPMVCALLERWPTLEALQKARPDTLRSFFRKHHCRKEELIESRIKAIGEAMPALKDRAVVQTKVAVVKVSVQLIQVLHEGIEGLNRQIQEAAEAHPDFFIFDSLPGAGAVMAPRLLAEIGRAHV
;
A
#
# COMPACT_ATOMS: atom_id res chain seq x y z
N MET A 1 2.47 9.41 -51.28
CA MET A 1 3.86 9.38 -50.92
C MET A 1 4.27 10.79 -50.50
N PRO A 2 4.73 11.05 -49.27
CA PRO A 2 5.64 10.34 -48.39
C PRO A 2 5.07 10.22 -46.96
N GLY A 3 5.46 9.20 -46.20
CA GLY A 3 5.03 8.96 -44.85
C GLY A 3 5.71 7.75 -44.20
N GLU A 4 7.01 7.60 -44.38
CA GLU A 4 7.85 6.66 -43.64
C GLU A 4 9.09 7.40 -43.15
N ASN A 5 9.19 7.68 -41.86
CA ASN A 5 10.44 7.93 -41.12
C ASN A 5 10.25 8.89 -39.93
N GLN A 6 9.49 8.49 -38.90
CA GLN A 6 9.57 9.20 -37.62
C GLN A 6 9.60 8.28 -36.37
N ASP A 7 9.57 6.96 -36.52
CA ASP A 7 9.58 6.02 -35.35
C ASP A 7 10.97 5.40 -35.05
N LYS A 8 12.06 6.03 -35.47
CA LYS A 8 13.43 5.49 -35.28
C LYS A 8 14.37 6.36 -34.45
N LEU A 9 13.85 7.20 -33.57
CA LEU A 9 14.69 8.12 -32.80
C LEU A 9 14.39 8.08 -31.29
N MET A 10 14.52 6.93 -30.65
CA MET A 10 14.64 6.79 -29.16
C MET A 10 15.12 5.39 -28.73
N SER A 11 15.86 4.64 -29.54
CA SER A 11 16.65 3.52 -29.00
C SER A 11 18.11 3.99 -28.86
N GLY A 12 18.39 4.71 -27.79
CA GLY A 12 19.75 4.94 -27.34
C GLY A 12 20.40 3.58 -27.09
N ASN A 13 21.38 3.24 -27.91
CA ASN A 13 22.19 2.04 -27.86
C ASN A 13 23.01 2.05 -26.55
N GLN A 14 22.38 1.70 -25.40
CA GLN A 14 23.15 1.40 -24.20
C GLN A 14 23.94 0.13 -24.51
N PRO A 15 25.26 0.08 -24.21
CA PRO A 15 26.07 -1.10 -24.45
C PRO A 15 25.40 -2.29 -23.75
N GLU A 16 25.18 -3.38 -24.48
CA GLU A 16 24.55 -4.59 -23.95
C GLU A 16 25.39 -5.10 -22.78
N VAL A 17 24.82 -5.04 -21.57
CA VAL A 17 25.53 -5.44 -20.36
C VAL A 17 25.78 -6.96 -20.41
N GLN A 18 27.05 -7.35 -20.43
CA GLN A 18 27.44 -8.76 -20.32
C GLN A 18 27.36 -9.19 -18.84
N TYR A 19 26.42 -10.05 -18.52
CA TYR A 19 26.27 -10.60 -17.19
C TYR A 19 27.22 -11.79 -16.98
N ALA A 20 27.77 -11.89 -15.76
CA ALA A 20 28.60 -13.04 -15.36
C ALA A 20 27.71 -14.24 -14.95
N ALA A 21 26.55 -13.94 -14.39
CA ALA A 21 25.57 -14.94 -13.95
C ALA A 21 24.14 -14.39 -13.96
N PHE A 22 23.19 -15.30 -13.90
CA PHE A 22 21.79 -15.06 -13.70
C PHE A 22 21.40 -15.65 -12.34
N LEU A 23 20.67 -14.90 -11.56
CA LEU A 23 20.23 -15.25 -10.23
C LEU A 23 18.71 -15.01 -10.13
N ALA A 24 18.01 -15.92 -9.50
CA ALA A 24 16.62 -15.73 -9.15
C ALA A 24 16.44 -15.94 -7.64
N ILE A 25 15.57 -15.15 -7.04
CA ILE A 25 15.32 -15.23 -5.60
C ILE A 25 13.79 -15.25 -5.42
N ASP A 26 13.29 -16.35 -4.85
CA ASP A 26 11.91 -16.43 -4.35
C ASP A 26 11.89 -15.99 -2.88
N TRP A 27 11.07 -14.98 -2.62
CA TRP A 27 11.01 -14.35 -1.31
C TRP A 27 10.16 -15.16 -0.33
N ALA A 28 10.65 -15.31 0.90
CA ALA A 28 9.88 -15.83 2.02
C ALA A 28 10.25 -15.11 3.33
N ASP A 29 9.41 -15.24 4.36
CA ASP A 29 9.55 -14.48 5.61
C ASP A 29 10.83 -14.77 6.39
N GLN A 30 11.32 -16.01 6.34
CA GLN A 30 12.47 -16.45 7.14
C GLN A 30 13.69 -16.79 6.29
N LYS A 31 13.47 -17.43 5.14
CA LYS A 31 14.55 -17.88 4.24
C LYS A 31 14.15 -17.67 2.80
N HIS A 32 15.02 -17.09 2.01
CA HIS A 32 14.83 -16.95 0.57
C HIS A 32 15.45 -18.13 -0.15
N VAL A 33 14.70 -18.73 -1.05
CA VAL A 33 15.23 -19.77 -1.95
C VAL A 33 15.80 -19.09 -3.18
N TRP A 34 16.99 -19.48 -3.59
CA TRP A 34 17.61 -18.92 -4.78
C TRP A 34 18.07 -20.00 -5.76
N SER A 35 18.03 -19.66 -7.03
CA SER A 35 18.63 -20.41 -8.14
C SER A 35 19.61 -19.52 -8.89
N LEU A 36 20.81 -20.05 -9.20
CA LEU A 36 21.88 -19.35 -9.89
C LEU A 36 22.40 -20.17 -11.05
N GLN A 37 22.69 -19.51 -12.17
CA GLN A 37 23.35 -20.09 -13.33
C GLN A 37 24.40 -19.13 -13.87
N GLU A 38 25.62 -19.60 -14.05
CA GLU A 38 26.68 -18.82 -14.70
C GLU A 38 26.36 -18.63 -16.18
N ALA A 39 26.74 -17.49 -16.76
CA ALA A 39 26.40 -17.16 -18.15
C ALA A 39 26.98 -18.18 -19.17
N ASN A 40 28.12 -18.79 -18.85
CA ASN A 40 28.80 -19.75 -19.72
C ASN A 40 28.61 -21.22 -19.30
N SER A 41 27.61 -21.50 -18.45
CA SER A 41 27.35 -22.83 -17.93
C SER A 41 25.86 -23.17 -18.05
N SER A 42 25.57 -24.46 -18.27
CA SER A 42 24.19 -24.98 -18.18
C SER A 42 23.87 -25.50 -16.77
N ALA A 43 24.85 -25.54 -15.87
CA ALA A 43 24.65 -26.03 -14.52
C ALA A 43 23.92 -25.00 -13.65
N ARG A 44 22.89 -25.45 -12.94
CA ARG A 44 22.12 -24.65 -11.99
C ARG A 44 22.50 -25.00 -10.57
N GLU A 45 22.77 -24.00 -9.78
CA GLU A 45 22.97 -24.10 -8.36
C GLU A 45 21.73 -23.57 -7.64
N ARG A 46 21.40 -24.20 -6.53
CA ARG A 46 20.26 -23.79 -5.68
C ARG A 46 20.70 -23.73 -4.24
N GLY A 47 20.08 -22.87 -3.48
CA GLY A 47 20.36 -22.75 -2.05
C GLY A 47 19.33 -21.87 -1.38
N GLU A 48 19.61 -21.62 -0.12
CA GLU A 48 18.80 -20.76 0.74
C GLU A 48 19.68 -19.69 1.36
N VAL A 49 19.08 -18.54 1.67
CA VAL A 49 19.70 -17.48 2.47
C VAL A 49 18.67 -16.98 3.49
N ASP A 50 19.07 -16.87 4.74
CA ASP A 50 18.21 -16.38 5.81
C ASP A 50 17.82 -14.90 5.56
N HIS A 51 16.59 -14.53 5.90
CA HIS A 51 16.12 -13.14 5.83
C HIS A 51 16.71 -12.28 6.95
N MET A 52 18.03 -12.31 7.09
CA MET A 52 18.78 -11.50 8.04
C MET A 52 19.81 -10.67 7.28
N PRO A 53 19.95 -9.36 7.57
CA PRO A 53 20.88 -8.48 6.87
C PRO A 53 22.31 -9.06 6.78
N GLU A 54 22.82 -9.61 7.87
CA GLU A 54 24.15 -10.17 7.96
C GLU A 54 24.33 -11.40 7.06
N ALA A 55 23.31 -12.25 6.97
CA ALA A 55 23.32 -13.43 6.11
C ALA A 55 23.32 -13.02 4.63
N VAL A 56 22.46 -12.06 4.27
CA VAL A 56 22.37 -11.51 2.90
C VAL A 56 23.67 -10.79 2.53
N GLU A 57 24.25 -9.98 3.41
CA GLU A 57 25.53 -9.30 3.16
C GLU A 57 26.67 -10.30 2.93
N THR A 58 26.78 -11.33 3.78
CA THR A 58 27.78 -12.38 3.63
C THR A 58 27.62 -13.12 2.31
N TRP A 59 26.39 -13.48 1.96
CA TRP A 59 26.07 -14.17 0.71
C TRP A 59 26.38 -13.31 -0.52
N VAL A 60 26.01 -12.03 -0.53
CA VAL A 60 26.35 -11.11 -1.63
C VAL A 60 27.85 -10.88 -1.74
N ALA A 61 28.59 -10.82 -0.61
CA ALA A 61 30.04 -10.73 -0.63
C ALA A 61 30.66 -11.96 -1.30
N GLN A 62 30.19 -13.18 -1.01
CA GLN A 62 30.61 -14.41 -1.68
C GLN A 62 30.37 -14.38 -3.18
N LEU A 63 29.15 -13.91 -3.60
CA LEU A 63 28.83 -13.71 -5.02
C LEU A 63 29.77 -12.69 -5.68
N SER A 64 30.04 -11.57 -5.01
CA SER A 64 30.97 -10.53 -5.49
C SER A 64 32.38 -11.08 -5.69
N GLN A 65 32.86 -11.87 -4.74
CA GLN A 65 34.20 -12.52 -4.84
C GLN A 65 34.21 -13.52 -6.00
N ARG A 66 33.22 -14.40 -6.09
CA ARG A 66 33.11 -15.44 -7.13
C ARG A 66 33.10 -14.85 -8.53
N PHE A 67 32.36 -13.79 -8.75
CA PHE A 67 32.21 -13.17 -10.06
C PHE A 67 33.11 -11.93 -10.27
N ALA A 68 34.05 -11.68 -9.38
CA ALA A 68 34.99 -10.56 -9.43
C ALA A 68 34.32 -9.19 -9.62
N GLY A 69 33.16 -8.97 -8.94
CA GLY A 69 32.37 -7.75 -9.05
C GLY A 69 31.65 -7.52 -10.40
N ARG A 70 31.69 -8.49 -11.31
CA ARG A 70 30.99 -8.38 -12.60
C ARG A 70 29.46 -8.39 -12.40
N PRO A 71 28.71 -7.75 -13.33
CA PRO A 71 27.25 -7.67 -13.23
C PRO A 71 26.58 -9.04 -13.16
N ILE A 72 25.58 -9.17 -12.29
CA ILE A 72 24.68 -10.32 -12.14
C ILE A 72 23.27 -9.84 -12.38
N ALA A 73 22.52 -10.51 -13.27
CA ALA A 73 21.12 -10.23 -13.48
C ALA A 73 20.27 -10.98 -12.44
N VAL A 74 19.48 -10.27 -11.64
CA VAL A 74 18.73 -10.81 -10.50
C VAL A 74 17.23 -10.68 -10.75
N ALA A 75 16.51 -11.81 -10.83
CA ALA A 75 15.05 -11.84 -10.86
C ALA A 75 14.47 -11.95 -9.47
N VAL A 76 13.45 -11.14 -9.18
CA VAL A 76 12.67 -11.17 -7.93
C VAL A 76 11.19 -10.93 -8.25
N GLU A 77 10.26 -11.57 -7.52
CA GLU A 77 8.82 -11.31 -7.73
C GLU A 77 8.36 -9.92 -7.24
N GLN A 78 9.14 -9.31 -6.37
CA GLN A 78 8.78 -8.02 -5.76
C GLN A 78 9.60 -6.89 -6.38
N SER A 79 8.94 -5.75 -6.61
CA SER A 79 9.62 -4.50 -7.01
C SER A 79 10.02 -3.63 -5.81
N ARG A 80 9.57 -3.97 -4.60
CA ARG A 80 9.77 -3.24 -3.34
C ARG A 80 9.86 -4.25 -2.19
N GLY A 81 10.35 -3.81 -1.03
CA GLY A 81 10.44 -4.62 0.17
C GLY A 81 11.87 -4.72 0.69
N ALA A 82 12.04 -5.31 1.88
CA ALA A 82 13.32 -5.36 2.58
C ALA A 82 14.43 -6.02 1.75
N LEU A 83 14.15 -7.15 1.11
CA LEU A 83 15.12 -7.84 0.26
C LEU A 83 15.56 -6.97 -0.92
N VAL A 84 14.62 -6.34 -1.63
CA VAL A 84 14.94 -5.47 -2.77
C VAL A 84 15.79 -4.29 -2.33
N PHE A 85 15.49 -3.67 -1.18
CA PHE A 85 16.29 -2.58 -0.62
C PHE A 85 17.69 -3.03 -0.20
N LEU A 86 17.81 -4.21 0.40
CA LEU A 86 19.11 -4.79 0.74
C LEU A 86 19.96 -5.03 -0.50
N LEU A 87 19.39 -5.67 -1.52
CA LEU A 87 20.10 -6.00 -2.76
C LEU A 87 20.44 -4.75 -3.60
N SER A 88 19.60 -3.70 -3.56
CA SER A 88 19.83 -2.47 -4.31
C SER A 88 21.05 -1.67 -3.85
N LYS A 89 21.64 -1.99 -2.69
CA LYS A 89 22.89 -1.39 -2.24
C LYS A 89 24.09 -1.80 -3.10
N TYR A 90 24.01 -2.89 -3.83
CA TYR A 90 25.13 -3.51 -4.55
C TYR A 90 25.00 -3.21 -6.05
N ALA A 91 25.88 -2.35 -6.57
CA ALA A 91 25.82 -1.88 -7.96
C ALA A 91 25.94 -2.99 -9.02
N GLN A 92 26.61 -4.11 -8.67
CA GLN A 92 26.75 -5.28 -9.54
C GLN A 92 25.48 -6.12 -9.65
N LEU A 93 24.51 -5.98 -8.72
CA LEU A 93 23.25 -6.70 -8.77
C LEU A 93 22.23 -5.87 -9.58
N HIS A 94 21.97 -6.29 -10.79
CA HIS A 94 20.99 -5.67 -11.66
C HIS A 94 19.63 -6.36 -11.44
N ILE A 95 18.75 -5.71 -10.69
CA ILE A 95 17.47 -6.30 -10.26
C ILE A 95 16.43 -6.13 -11.36
N PHE A 96 15.74 -7.22 -11.69
CA PHE A 96 14.63 -7.30 -12.62
C PHE A 96 13.39 -7.81 -11.89
N PRO A 97 12.48 -6.93 -11.46
CA PRO A 97 11.23 -7.34 -10.87
C PRO A 97 10.37 -8.08 -11.90
N VAL A 98 9.86 -9.24 -11.51
CA VAL A 98 8.94 -10.05 -12.32
C VAL A 98 7.53 -9.89 -11.78
N PRO A 99 6.56 -9.43 -12.60
CA PRO A 99 5.17 -9.34 -12.16
C PRO A 99 4.61 -10.71 -11.74
N PRO A 100 3.93 -10.83 -10.60
CA PRO A 100 3.36 -12.12 -10.13
C PRO A 100 2.43 -12.80 -11.14
N ALA A 101 1.72 -12.00 -11.96
CA ALA A 101 0.88 -12.54 -13.02
C ALA A 101 1.71 -13.27 -14.10
N MET A 102 2.93 -12.81 -14.39
CA MET A 102 3.82 -13.45 -15.37
C MET A 102 4.30 -14.81 -14.83
N THR A 103 4.75 -14.87 -13.58
CA THR A 103 5.16 -16.12 -12.92
C THR A 103 4.00 -17.11 -12.85
N ALA A 104 2.79 -16.65 -12.46
CA ALA A 104 1.61 -17.49 -12.40
C ALA A 104 1.21 -18.08 -13.77
N ASN A 105 1.29 -17.29 -14.83
CA ASN A 105 0.97 -17.76 -16.19
C ASN A 105 1.99 -18.77 -16.70
N LEU A 106 3.28 -18.54 -16.45
CA LEU A 106 4.33 -19.48 -16.83
C LEU A 106 4.26 -20.79 -16.05
N ARG A 107 3.97 -20.71 -14.75
CA ARG A 107 3.76 -21.90 -13.93
C ARG A 107 2.64 -22.77 -14.51
N LYS A 108 1.51 -22.19 -14.91
CA LYS A 108 0.41 -22.93 -15.56
C LYS A 108 0.82 -23.52 -16.91
N ALA A 109 1.70 -22.87 -17.66
CA ALA A 109 2.16 -23.36 -18.96
C ALA A 109 3.15 -24.51 -18.84
N PHE A 110 4.04 -24.49 -17.84
CA PHE A 110 5.13 -25.46 -17.70
C PHE A 110 4.86 -26.57 -16.68
N TYR A 111 3.96 -26.33 -15.69
CA TYR A 111 3.66 -27.30 -14.63
C TYR A 111 2.17 -27.62 -14.59
N SER A 112 1.82 -28.82 -15.04
CA SER A 112 0.43 -29.28 -15.15
C SER A 112 -0.33 -29.36 -13.82
N SER A 113 0.39 -29.55 -12.70
CA SER A 113 -0.21 -29.61 -11.36
C SER A 113 -0.59 -28.26 -10.79
N GLY A 114 -0.01 -27.16 -11.27
CA GLY A 114 -0.17 -25.81 -10.69
C GLY A 114 0.26 -25.70 -9.23
N ALA A 115 0.88 -26.74 -8.67
CA ALA A 115 1.34 -26.76 -7.29
C ALA A 115 2.47 -25.76 -7.10
N LYS A 116 2.37 -24.95 -6.04
CA LYS A 116 3.43 -24.04 -5.63
C LYS A 116 4.52 -24.85 -4.92
N ASN A 117 5.75 -24.81 -5.48
CA ASN A 117 6.94 -25.37 -4.87
C ASN A 117 8.05 -24.33 -4.98
N ASP A 118 8.61 -23.92 -3.86
CA ASP A 118 9.59 -22.84 -3.78
C ASP A 118 10.82 -23.04 -4.69
N PRO A 119 11.46 -24.23 -4.78
CA PRO A 119 12.54 -24.46 -5.74
C PRO A 119 12.11 -24.29 -7.20
N THR A 120 10.88 -24.68 -7.53
CA THR A 120 10.32 -24.53 -8.87
C THR A 120 10.06 -23.05 -9.22
N ASP A 121 9.62 -22.26 -8.25
CA ASP A 121 9.38 -20.82 -8.44
C ASP A 121 10.67 -20.07 -8.71
N ALA A 122 11.74 -20.34 -7.96
CA ALA A 122 13.06 -19.77 -8.21
C ALA A 122 13.61 -20.16 -9.59
N ASP A 123 13.40 -21.40 -10.04
CA ASP A 123 13.82 -21.85 -11.37
C ASP A 123 13.06 -21.14 -12.50
N LEU A 124 11.75 -20.93 -12.33
CA LEU A 124 10.94 -20.16 -13.29
C LEU A 124 11.40 -18.71 -13.41
N LEU A 125 11.69 -18.07 -12.29
CA LEU A 125 12.23 -16.73 -12.27
C LEU A 125 13.60 -16.66 -12.96
N LEU A 126 14.42 -17.70 -12.76
CA LEU A 126 15.75 -17.80 -13.40
C LEU A 126 15.61 -17.90 -14.92
N ASP A 127 14.70 -18.75 -15.42
CA ASP A 127 14.44 -18.88 -16.85
C ASP A 127 13.97 -17.57 -17.47
N LEU A 128 13.12 -16.83 -16.76
CA LEU A 128 12.63 -15.52 -17.20
C LEU A 128 13.76 -14.50 -17.36
N VAL A 129 14.63 -14.36 -16.38
CA VAL A 129 15.71 -13.38 -16.46
C VAL A 129 16.81 -13.80 -17.44
N GLN A 130 16.95 -15.08 -17.67
CA GLN A 130 17.94 -15.61 -18.62
C GLN A 130 17.48 -15.48 -20.07
N GLN A 131 16.22 -15.90 -20.36
CA GLN A 131 15.71 -16.07 -21.72
C GLN A 131 14.84 -14.90 -22.20
N HIS A 132 14.24 -14.15 -21.26
CA HIS A 132 13.25 -13.09 -21.58
C HIS A 132 13.54 -11.78 -20.86
N ARG A 133 14.81 -11.50 -20.53
CA ARG A 133 15.23 -10.28 -19.83
C ARG A 133 14.83 -9.01 -20.57
N GLU A 134 14.81 -9.05 -21.90
CA GLU A 134 14.39 -7.92 -22.74
C GLU A 134 12.93 -7.49 -22.51
N LYS A 135 12.10 -8.38 -21.95
CA LYS A 135 10.70 -8.10 -21.57
C LYS A 135 10.58 -7.59 -20.14
N LEU A 136 11.66 -7.64 -19.37
CA LEU A 136 11.71 -7.20 -17.99
C LEU A 136 12.40 -5.83 -17.91
N ARG A 137 11.81 -4.94 -17.14
CA ARG A 137 12.43 -3.63 -16.89
C ARG A 137 13.39 -3.74 -15.72
N ARG A 138 14.66 -3.37 -15.92
CA ARG A 138 15.62 -3.26 -14.83
C ARG A 138 15.11 -2.24 -13.82
N LEU A 139 15.20 -2.59 -12.53
CA LEU A 139 14.90 -1.67 -11.44
C LEU A 139 15.96 -0.56 -11.42
N SER A 140 15.55 0.66 -11.71
CA SER A 140 16.37 1.84 -11.44
C SER A 140 16.13 2.26 -9.99
N PRO A 141 17.18 2.44 -9.17
CA PRO A 141 17.01 2.92 -7.81
C PRO A 141 16.37 4.32 -7.84
N ASP A 142 15.20 4.47 -7.24
CA ASP A 142 14.63 5.78 -7.01
C ASP A 142 15.52 6.59 -6.05
N THR A 143 15.40 7.92 -6.08
CA THR A 143 16.05 8.76 -5.07
C THR A 143 15.49 8.46 -3.69
N GLU A 144 16.24 8.77 -2.64
CA GLU A 144 15.76 8.63 -1.26
C GLU A 144 14.47 9.44 -1.03
N ALA A 145 14.40 10.65 -1.59
CA ALA A 145 13.23 11.51 -1.52
C ALA A 145 12.00 10.83 -2.16
N THR A 146 12.13 10.28 -3.36
CA THR A 146 11.04 9.57 -4.05
C THR A 146 10.61 8.34 -3.26
N ARG A 147 11.56 7.52 -2.76
CA ARG A 147 11.24 6.34 -1.96
C ARG A 147 10.50 6.70 -0.67
N ARG A 148 10.88 7.81 0.00
CA ARG A 148 10.20 8.30 1.19
C ARG A 148 8.72 8.61 0.91
N ILE A 149 8.44 9.35 -0.17
CA ILE A 149 7.06 9.69 -0.54
C ILE A 149 6.26 8.42 -0.87
N GLN A 150 6.83 7.49 -1.63
CA GLN A 150 6.18 6.23 -1.98
C GLN A 150 5.78 5.42 -0.75
N ASN A 151 6.69 5.24 0.20
CA ASN A 151 6.41 4.51 1.42
C ASN A 151 5.33 5.20 2.26
N LEU A 152 5.40 6.53 2.43
CA LEU A 152 4.39 7.29 3.17
C LEU A 152 3.00 7.18 2.53
N VAL A 153 2.91 7.28 1.21
CA VAL A 153 1.63 7.15 0.47
C VAL A 153 1.06 5.74 0.61
N GLU A 154 1.91 4.71 0.55
CA GLU A 154 1.47 3.33 0.71
C GLU A 154 0.98 3.03 2.14
N GLU A 155 1.73 3.42 3.16
CA GLU A 155 1.31 3.24 4.56
C GLU A 155 0.04 4.01 4.88
N ARG A 156 -0.09 5.25 4.36
CA ARG A 156 -1.34 6.00 4.47
C ARG A 156 -2.52 5.24 3.85
N ARG A 157 -2.34 4.61 2.69
CA ARG A 157 -3.40 3.82 2.04
C ARG A 157 -3.84 2.67 2.92
N LYS A 158 -2.89 1.92 3.51
CA LYS A 158 -3.19 0.82 4.43
C LYS A 158 -4.02 1.29 5.63
N LEU A 159 -3.66 2.42 6.26
CA LEU A 159 -4.44 2.99 7.36
C LEU A 159 -5.85 3.42 6.93
N VAL A 160 -6.02 3.95 5.71
CA VAL A 160 -7.35 4.31 5.19
C VAL A 160 -8.21 3.06 4.97
N ASP A 161 -7.64 1.99 4.42
CA ASP A 161 -8.34 0.71 4.21
C ASP A 161 -8.75 0.11 5.57
N GLU A 162 -7.89 0.17 6.57
CA GLU A 162 -8.17 -0.30 7.93
C GLU A 162 -9.26 0.55 8.61
N LYS A 163 -9.21 1.87 8.48
CA LYS A 163 -10.27 2.77 8.95
C LYS A 163 -11.61 2.43 8.31
N THR A 164 -11.61 2.16 7.00
CA THR A 164 -12.82 1.77 6.28
C THR A 164 -13.38 0.44 6.80
N ALA A 165 -12.53 -0.56 7.02
CA ALA A 165 -12.94 -1.84 7.60
C ALA A 165 -13.53 -1.67 9.01
N GLN A 166 -12.93 -0.83 9.86
CA GLN A 166 -13.44 -0.54 11.21
C GLN A 166 -14.76 0.24 11.16
N SER A 167 -14.91 1.19 10.22
CA SER A 167 -16.18 1.93 10.03
C SER A 167 -17.31 1.00 9.60
N ASN A 168 -17.06 0.06 8.70
CA ASN A 168 -18.04 -0.94 8.28
C ASN A 168 -18.45 -1.86 9.45
N ARG A 169 -17.49 -2.25 10.30
CA ARG A 169 -17.77 -3.03 11.52
C ARG A 169 -18.61 -2.22 12.51
N LEU A 170 -18.27 -0.95 12.74
CA LEU A 170 -19.04 -0.03 13.57
C LEU A 170 -20.48 0.08 13.09
N GLU A 171 -20.68 0.30 11.78
CA GLU A 171 -22.01 0.39 11.16
C GLU A 171 -22.83 -0.89 11.37
N ALA A 172 -22.22 -2.06 11.19
CA ALA A 172 -22.87 -3.34 11.42
C ALA A 172 -23.37 -3.49 12.87
N HIS A 173 -22.59 -3.05 13.86
CA HIS A 173 -23.00 -3.07 15.26
C HIS A 173 -24.12 -2.06 15.55
N LEU A 174 -24.03 -0.84 14.98
CA LEU A 174 -25.06 0.20 15.16
C LEU A 174 -26.41 -0.23 14.56
N LYS A 175 -26.42 -0.90 13.42
CA LYS A 175 -27.67 -1.41 12.80
C LYS A 175 -28.48 -2.34 13.73
N ILE A 176 -27.85 -2.95 14.72
CA ILE A 176 -28.53 -3.85 15.66
C ILE A 176 -29.33 -3.08 16.71
N TYR A 177 -28.79 -1.99 17.28
CA TYR A 177 -29.43 -1.33 18.43
C TYR A 177 -29.63 0.17 18.24
N PHE A 178 -28.91 0.83 17.32
CA PHE A 178 -29.00 2.26 17.06
C PHE A 178 -28.94 2.57 15.56
N PRO A 179 -29.85 1.97 14.75
CA PRO A 179 -29.81 2.08 13.27
C PRO A 179 -30.05 3.50 12.75
N GLN A 180 -30.53 4.41 13.59
CA GLN A 180 -30.73 5.80 13.23
C GLN A 180 -29.39 6.50 12.92
N ILE A 181 -28.29 6.13 13.55
CA ILE A 181 -26.98 6.79 13.34
C ILE A 181 -26.50 6.69 11.89
N PRO A 182 -26.35 5.52 11.26
CA PRO A 182 -26.00 5.45 9.84
C PRO A 182 -27.03 6.12 8.93
N HIS A 183 -28.30 6.12 9.29
CA HIS A 183 -29.34 6.79 8.52
C HIS A 183 -29.24 8.32 8.59
N TRP A 184 -28.96 8.90 9.76
CA TRP A 184 -28.89 10.35 9.95
C TRP A 184 -27.59 10.98 9.45
N PHE A 185 -26.47 10.24 9.48
CA PHE A 185 -25.14 10.80 9.26
C PHE A 185 -24.41 10.24 8.05
N GLY A 186 -24.78 9.08 7.53
CA GLY A 186 -24.13 8.39 6.42
C GLY A 186 -22.74 7.86 6.79
N ASP A 187 -21.73 8.72 6.92
CA ASP A 187 -20.39 8.32 7.32
C ASP A 187 -20.28 8.15 8.84
N VAL A 188 -20.39 6.89 9.30
CA VAL A 188 -20.30 6.53 10.73
C VAL A 188 -18.85 6.64 11.27
N GLY A 189 -17.85 6.62 10.40
CA GLY A 189 -16.44 6.79 10.74
C GLY A 189 -15.97 8.24 10.79
N SER A 190 -16.86 9.21 10.61
CA SER A 190 -16.51 10.63 10.71
C SER A 190 -16.18 11.06 12.14
N PRO A 191 -15.28 12.02 12.36
CA PRO A 191 -14.93 12.52 13.69
C PRO A 191 -16.15 13.00 14.50
N MET A 192 -17.13 13.60 13.83
CA MET A 192 -18.36 14.05 14.47
C MET A 192 -19.18 12.88 15.02
N VAL A 193 -19.38 11.82 14.23
CA VAL A 193 -20.17 10.65 14.66
C VAL A 193 -19.43 9.87 15.74
N CYS A 194 -18.12 9.73 15.65
CA CYS A 194 -17.31 9.14 16.70
C CYS A 194 -17.48 9.89 18.02
N ALA A 195 -17.36 11.23 18.02
CA ALA A 195 -17.56 12.06 19.20
C ALA A 195 -18.99 12.01 19.73
N LEU A 196 -20.00 11.85 18.86
CA LEU A 196 -21.39 11.69 19.24
C LEU A 196 -21.60 10.37 19.99
N LEU A 197 -21.08 9.26 19.41
CA LEU A 197 -21.21 7.92 20.01
C LEU A 197 -20.42 7.76 21.29
N GLU A 198 -19.29 8.44 21.42
CA GLU A 198 -18.52 8.47 22.66
C GLU A 198 -19.32 9.14 23.78
N ARG A 199 -19.99 10.25 23.48
CA ARG A 199 -20.76 11.00 24.46
C ARG A 199 -22.15 10.40 24.71
N TRP A 200 -22.83 9.93 23.67
CA TRP A 200 -24.19 9.39 23.72
C TRP A 200 -24.27 8.06 22.96
N PRO A 201 -23.83 6.95 23.57
CA PRO A 201 -23.70 5.67 22.87
C PRO A 201 -25.02 4.95 22.61
N THR A 202 -26.16 5.50 23.08
CA THR A 202 -27.50 4.94 22.86
C THR A 202 -28.49 6.04 22.51
N LEU A 203 -29.57 5.68 21.83
CA LEU A 203 -30.68 6.61 21.53
C LEU A 203 -31.24 7.26 22.80
N GLU A 204 -31.44 6.47 23.85
CA GLU A 204 -31.98 6.96 25.12
C GLU A 204 -31.04 8.00 25.78
N ALA A 205 -29.73 7.79 25.71
CA ALA A 205 -28.76 8.76 26.19
C ALA A 205 -28.76 10.05 25.36
N LEU A 206 -28.88 9.92 24.04
CA LEU A 206 -28.93 11.05 23.11
C LEU A 206 -30.22 11.87 23.29
N GLN A 207 -31.38 11.23 23.49
CA GLN A 207 -32.67 11.89 23.72
C GLN A 207 -32.74 12.64 25.06
N LYS A 208 -31.94 12.25 26.05
CA LYS A 208 -31.82 12.98 27.34
C LYS A 208 -31.02 14.28 27.23
N ALA A 209 -30.29 14.46 26.13
CA ALA A 209 -29.54 15.70 25.91
C ALA A 209 -30.48 16.89 25.64
N ARG A 210 -30.19 18.02 26.23
CA ARG A 210 -30.96 19.26 25.97
C ARG A 210 -30.74 19.72 24.53
N PRO A 211 -31.76 20.27 23.83
CA PRO A 211 -31.61 20.80 22.47
C PRO A 211 -30.43 21.73 22.29
N ASP A 212 -30.17 22.65 23.24
CA ASP A 212 -29.03 23.59 23.18
C ASP A 212 -27.68 22.87 23.28
N THR A 213 -27.61 21.76 24.01
CA THR A 213 -26.41 20.94 24.07
C THR A 213 -26.14 20.27 22.72
N LEU A 214 -27.17 19.79 22.05
CA LEU A 214 -27.06 19.20 20.70
C LEU A 214 -26.70 20.26 19.64
N ARG A 215 -27.32 21.46 19.69
CA ARG A 215 -26.92 22.59 18.82
C ARG A 215 -25.46 22.92 18.98
N SER A 216 -25.00 23.10 20.21
CA SER A 216 -23.60 23.41 20.53
C SER A 216 -22.66 22.31 20.05
N PHE A 217 -23.03 21.04 20.21
CA PHE A 217 -22.25 19.90 19.73
C PHE A 217 -22.13 19.92 18.19
N PHE A 218 -23.24 20.05 17.46
CA PHE A 218 -23.20 20.06 15.98
C PHE A 218 -22.41 21.25 15.44
N ARG A 219 -22.54 22.44 16.02
CA ARG A 219 -21.77 23.62 15.64
C ARG A 219 -20.27 23.43 15.89
N LYS A 220 -19.89 22.85 17.04
CA LYS A 220 -18.49 22.52 17.35
C LYS A 220 -17.88 21.57 16.31
N HIS A 221 -18.69 20.68 15.76
CA HIS A 221 -18.27 19.74 14.71
C HIS A 221 -18.56 20.25 13.29
N HIS A 222 -18.49 21.57 13.09
CA HIS A 222 -18.59 22.26 11.80
C HIS A 222 -19.90 22.06 11.02
N CYS A 223 -20.97 21.60 11.66
CA CYS A 223 -22.29 21.63 11.07
C CYS A 223 -22.84 23.07 11.11
N ARG A 224 -22.83 23.78 9.97
CA ARG A 224 -23.16 25.22 9.89
C ARG A 224 -24.60 25.50 9.44
N LYS A 225 -25.32 24.51 8.91
CA LYS A 225 -26.69 24.67 8.40
C LYS A 225 -27.68 24.49 9.55
N GLU A 226 -28.23 25.57 10.04
CA GLU A 226 -29.21 25.57 11.16
C GLU A 226 -30.41 24.67 10.90
N GLU A 227 -30.98 24.72 9.69
CA GLU A 227 -32.09 23.87 9.29
C GLU A 227 -31.79 22.38 9.43
N LEU A 228 -30.57 21.97 9.07
CA LEU A 228 -30.11 20.60 9.23
C LEU A 228 -29.93 20.22 10.71
N ILE A 229 -29.44 21.14 11.53
CA ILE A 229 -29.31 20.93 12.98
C ILE A 229 -30.67 20.72 13.61
N GLU A 230 -31.62 21.60 13.33
CA GLU A 230 -32.98 21.51 13.88
C GLU A 230 -33.71 20.25 13.39
N SER A 231 -33.59 19.91 12.11
CA SER A 231 -34.18 18.67 11.58
C SER A 231 -33.63 17.42 12.26
N ARG A 232 -32.29 17.40 12.57
CA ARG A 232 -31.68 16.30 13.31
C ARG A 232 -32.16 16.24 14.76
N ILE A 233 -32.26 17.39 15.45
CA ILE A 233 -32.76 17.44 16.83
C ILE A 233 -34.20 16.92 16.90
N LYS A 234 -35.05 17.31 15.93
CA LYS A 234 -36.40 16.81 15.83
C LYS A 234 -36.43 15.29 15.60
N ALA A 235 -35.66 14.81 14.63
CA ALA A 235 -35.55 13.38 14.33
C ALA A 235 -35.04 12.54 15.53
N ILE A 236 -34.10 13.08 16.30
CA ILE A 236 -33.62 12.44 17.55
C ILE A 236 -34.76 12.33 18.56
N GLY A 237 -35.55 13.40 18.76
CA GLY A 237 -36.69 13.42 19.69
C GLY A 237 -37.81 12.44 19.32
N GLU A 238 -38.08 12.27 18.04
CA GLU A 238 -39.16 11.42 17.50
C GLU A 238 -38.76 9.95 17.32
N ALA A 239 -37.47 9.64 17.41
CA ALA A 239 -36.93 8.29 17.16
C ALA A 239 -37.37 7.29 18.23
N MET A 240 -37.51 6.03 17.83
CA MET A 240 -37.84 4.92 18.72
C MET A 240 -36.64 3.94 18.81
N PRO A 241 -36.40 3.36 20.01
CA PRO A 241 -35.36 2.34 20.16
C PRO A 241 -35.64 1.11 19.30
N ALA A 242 -34.67 0.67 18.54
CA ALA A 242 -34.77 -0.56 17.73
C ALA A 242 -34.79 -1.83 18.58
N LEU A 243 -34.15 -1.79 19.75
CA LEU A 243 -34.02 -2.94 20.65
C LEU A 243 -34.17 -2.51 22.11
N LYS A 244 -34.95 -3.27 22.89
CA LYS A 244 -35.18 -3.05 24.33
C LYS A 244 -34.37 -4.00 25.23
N ASP A 245 -33.73 -5.01 24.65
CA ASP A 245 -32.92 -5.96 25.42
C ASP A 245 -31.63 -5.29 25.92
N ARG A 246 -31.61 -5.02 27.23
CA ARG A 246 -30.48 -4.33 27.87
C ARG A 246 -29.18 -5.10 27.79
N ALA A 247 -29.20 -6.45 27.84
CA ALA A 247 -27.99 -7.24 27.78
C ALA A 247 -27.30 -7.10 26.40
N VAL A 248 -28.10 -7.17 25.32
CA VAL A 248 -27.58 -6.98 23.97
C VAL A 248 -27.10 -5.54 23.77
N VAL A 249 -27.88 -4.55 24.19
CA VAL A 249 -27.52 -3.12 24.03
C VAL A 249 -26.21 -2.82 24.77
N GLN A 250 -26.04 -3.24 26.01
CA GLN A 250 -24.81 -3.01 26.79
C GLN A 250 -23.58 -3.63 26.14
N THR A 251 -23.72 -4.88 25.68
CA THR A 251 -22.63 -5.57 24.96
C THR A 251 -22.25 -4.83 23.68
N LYS A 252 -23.24 -4.39 22.87
CA LYS A 252 -22.98 -3.65 21.64
C LYS A 252 -22.37 -2.28 21.90
N VAL A 253 -22.80 -1.57 22.93
CA VAL A 253 -22.22 -0.29 23.36
C VAL A 253 -20.74 -0.47 23.73
N ALA A 254 -20.37 -1.53 24.43
CA ALA A 254 -18.98 -1.79 24.77
C ALA A 254 -18.11 -1.96 23.52
N VAL A 255 -18.58 -2.75 22.54
CA VAL A 255 -17.87 -2.96 21.26
C VAL A 255 -17.81 -1.68 20.43
N VAL A 256 -18.90 -0.92 20.37
CA VAL A 256 -18.96 0.37 19.65
C VAL A 256 -17.95 1.36 20.21
N LYS A 257 -17.80 1.45 21.53
CA LYS A 257 -16.78 2.32 22.15
C LYS A 257 -15.36 1.95 21.72
N VAL A 258 -15.03 0.66 21.69
CA VAL A 258 -13.72 0.20 21.20
C VAL A 258 -13.54 0.55 19.72
N SER A 259 -14.55 0.31 18.88
CA SER A 259 -14.48 0.65 17.45
C SER A 259 -14.30 2.15 17.22
N VAL A 260 -14.98 3.00 17.99
CA VAL A 260 -14.82 4.47 17.93
C VAL A 260 -13.38 4.87 18.26
N GLN A 261 -12.82 4.33 19.35
CA GLN A 261 -11.42 4.62 19.73
C GLN A 261 -10.43 4.21 18.63
N LEU A 262 -10.60 3.01 18.04
CA LEU A 262 -9.75 2.56 16.95
C LEU A 262 -9.84 3.47 15.73
N ILE A 263 -11.06 3.89 15.34
CA ILE A 263 -11.27 4.83 14.22
C ILE A 263 -10.61 6.18 14.50
N GLN A 264 -10.68 6.68 15.73
CA GLN A 264 -10.02 7.95 16.12
C GLN A 264 -8.50 7.85 15.99
N VAL A 265 -7.89 6.79 16.52
CA VAL A 265 -6.43 6.55 16.39
C VAL A 265 -6.01 6.45 14.92
N LEU A 266 -6.77 5.71 14.10
CA LEU A 266 -6.50 5.60 12.67
C LEU A 266 -6.64 6.96 11.95
N HIS A 267 -7.64 7.75 12.33
CA HIS A 267 -7.81 9.09 11.77
C HIS A 267 -6.63 10.01 12.08
N GLU A 268 -6.18 10.04 13.34
CA GLU A 268 -5.00 10.81 13.75
C GLU A 268 -3.72 10.34 13.02
N GLY A 269 -3.54 9.03 12.88
CA GLY A 269 -2.44 8.45 12.12
C GLY A 269 -2.46 8.88 10.65
N ILE A 270 -3.62 8.81 9.99
CA ILE A 270 -3.80 9.26 8.60
C ILE A 270 -3.47 10.74 8.45
N GLU A 271 -3.95 11.59 9.36
CA GLU A 271 -3.64 13.04 9.35
C GLU A 271 -2.15 13.31 9.60
N GLY A 272 -1.51 12.52 10.46
CA GLY A 272 -0.06 12.56 10.66
C GLY A 272 0.72 12.22 9.39
N LEU A 273 0.32 11.15 8.69
CA LEU A 273 0.94 10.78 7.41
C LEU A 273 0.65 11.80 6.31
N ASN A 274 -0.56 12.39 6.25
CA ASN A 274 -0.89 13.45 5.30
C ASN A 274 0.10 14.62 5.41
N ARG A 275 0.40 15.07 6.64
CA ARG A 275 1.39 16.16 6.86
C ARG A 275 2.78 15.76 6.39
N GLN A 276 3.25 14.56 6.73
CA GLN A 276 4.57 14.07 6.31
C GLN A 276 4.68 13.90 4.78
N ILE A 277 3.59 13.45 4.12
CA ILE A 277 3.53 13.33 2.67
C ILE A 277 3.63 14.72 2.03
N GLN A 278 2.89 15.69 2.53
CA GLN A 278 2.93 17.06 2.02
C GLN A 278 4.33 17.67 2.15
N GLU A 279 4.93 17.59 3.34
CA GLU A 279 6.29 18.08 3.59
C GLU A 279 7.33 17.41 2.67
N ALA A 280 7.24 16.08 2.51
CA ALA A 280 8.17 15.35 1.67
C ALA A 280 7.97 15.66 0.17
N ALA A 281 6.72 15.88 -0.26
CA ALA A 281 6.41 16.23 -1.63
C ALA A 281 6.88 17.65 -1.97
N GLU A 282 6.61 18.63 -1.12
CA GLU A 282 7.03 20.03 -1.31
C GLU A 282 8.56 20.17 -1.39
N ALA A 283 9.30 19.30 -0.70
CA ALA A 283 10.76 19.24 -0.77
C ALA A 283 11.29 18.54 -2.02
N HIS A 284 10.44 17.87 -2.81
CA HIS A 284 10.88 17.12 -3.99
C HIS A 284 11.01 18.02 -5.22
N PRO A 285 12.14 17.97 -5.97
CA PRO A 285 12.39 18.89 -7.10
C PRO A 285 11.34 18.85 -8.19
N ASP A 286 10.72 17.69 -8.44
CA ASP A 286 9.74 17.50 -9.51
C ASP A 286 8.28 17.71 -9.05
N PHE A 287 8.05 18.07 -7.78
CA PHE A 287 6.71 18.20 -7.24
C PHE A 287 5.85 19.22 -7.98
N PHE A 288 6.46 20.33 -8.41
CA PHE A 288 5.77 21.41 -9.13
C PHE A 288 5.07 20.93 -10.40
N ILE A 289 5.59 19.87 -11.06
CA ILE A 289 4.99 19.27 -12.26
C ILE A 289 3.62 18.67 -11.92
N PHE A 290 3.54 17.94 -10.82
CA PHE A 290 2.33 17.23 -10.40
C PHE A 290 1.33 18.16 -9.72
N ASP A 291 1.81 19.14 -8.97
CA ASP A 291 0.97 20.14 -8.31
C ASP A 291 0.29 21.09 -9.32
N SER A 292 0.92 21.34 -10.48
CA SER A 292 0.36 22.15 -11.55
C SER A 292 -0.80 21.48 -12.32
N LEU A 293 -1.02 20.17 -12.12
CA LEU A 293 -2.06 19.43 -12.84
C LEU A 293 -3.47 19.81 -12.33
N PRO A 294 -4.41 20.14 -13.23
CA PRO A 294 -5.77 20.48 -12.82
C PRO A 294 -6.43 19.37 -11.97
N GLY A 295 -6.86 19.72 -10.77
CA GLY A 295 -7.53 18.77 -9.85
C GLY A 295 -6.60 17.86 -9.04
N ALA A 296 -5.28 17.98 -9.17
CA ALA A 296 -4.34 17.15 -8.41
C ALA A 296 -4.42 17.42 -6.89
N GLY A 297 -4.38 18.69 -6.46
CA GLY A 297 -4.51 19.07 -5.05
C GLY A 297 -3.54 18.34 -4.10
N ALA A 298 -3.64 18.67 -2.81
CA ALA A 298 -2.71 18.22 -1.77
C ALA A 298 -2.62 16.69 -1.55
N VAL A 299 -3.61 15.93 -2.01
CA VAL A 299 -3.63 14.46 -1.86
C VAL A 299 -3.18 13.75 -3.14
N MET A 300 -3.66 14.24 -4.30
CA MET A 300 -3.41 13.56 -5.56
C MET A 300 -2.03 13.89 -6.14
N ALA A 301 -1.54 15.13 -6.00
CA ALA A 301 -0.24 15.53 -6.52
C ALA A 301 0.92 14.70 -5.93
N PRO A 302 1.03 14.53 -4.60
CA PRO A 302 2.06 13.64 -4.04
C PRO A 302 1.90 12.17 -4.46
N ARG A 303 0.67 11.70 -4.64
CA ARG A 303 0.42 10.33 -5.10
C ARG A 303 0.86 10.13 -6.55
N LEU A 304 0.58 11.08 -7.43
CA LEU A 304 1.05 11.05 -8.81
C LEU A 304 2.58 11.08 -8.88
N LEU A 305 3.22 11.92 -8.06
CA LEU A 305 4.68 11.95 -7.94
C LEU A 305 5.22 10.59 -7.48
N ALA A 306 4.58 9.96 -6.49
CA ALA A 306 4.99 8.65 -5.99
C ALA A 306 4.85 7.52 -7.03
N GLU A 307 3.82 7.55 -7.86
CA GLU A 307 3.49 6.47 -8.81
C GLU A 307 4.09 6.71 -10.20
N ILE A 308 4.10 7.95 -10.69
CA ILE A 308 4.46 8.32 -12.07
C ILE A 308 5.88 8.90 -12.16
N GLY A 309 6.39 9.52 -11.11
CA GLY A 309 7.73 10.15 -11.08
C GLY A 309 8.89 9.25 -11.53
N ARG A 310 8.63 7.97 -11.68
CA ARG A 310 9.53 6.96 -12.25
C ARG A 310 9.58 6.92 -13.79
N ALA A 311 8.63 7.54 -14.48
CA ALA A 311 8.46 7.32 -15.91
C ALA A 311 9.42 8.21 -16.76
N HIS A 312 10.14 9.13 -16.12
CA HIS A 312 10.91 10.17 -16.81
C HIS A 312 12.40 10.21 -16.47
N VAL A 313 12.96 9.12 -15.90
CA VAL A 313 14.43 9.01 -15.76
C VAL A 313 14.96 7.88 -16.62
#